data_a6fe34876aacfb9a261ec28a61624490
#
_entry.id   a6fe34876aacfb9a261ec28a61624490
#
_cell.length_a   1.000
_cell.length_b   1.000
_cell.length_c   1.000
_cell.angle_alpha   90.00
_cell.angle_beta   90.00
_cell.angle_gamma   90.00
#
_symmetry.space_group_name_H-M   'P 1'
#
loop_
_entity.id
_entity.type
_entity.pdbx_description
1 polymer ?
#
loop_
_entity_poly.entity_id
_entity_poly.type
_entity_poly.pdbx_seq_one_letter_code
_entity_poly.pdbx_strand_id
1 'polypeptide(L)'
;MRKVSSVRSPFAKKLLRLADHYEPWRIWSDFITMFAIAISNQVDSEESEQWESREEMYQKISGRYTAEEMATFADLTADVATALAVNPDQDFLGDAYMELGLNNHWTGQFFTPYNICKLMAEMTLTGAVEEIEHKGYISLCDPACGAGATLIAGVNVIAGELVRKRPELHWQDHVVVAAQDIDYIVGLMCYIQLSLIGCAGFVKIGDSIADPMHFGDDMAKYWILPTHHQEIRRQLELDNAEMAEQQRKVG
;
A
#
# COMPACT_ATOMS: atom_id res chain seq x y z
N MET A 1 -15.18 7.12 -24.69
CA MET A 1 -15.71 5.92 -23.99
C MET A 1 -15.16 4.67 -24.67
N ARG A 2 -14.19 3.96 -24.07
CA ARG A 2 -13.79 2.60 -24.50
C ARG A 2 -14.98 1.67 -24.20
N LYS A 3 -15.36 0.86 -25.19
CA LYS A 3 -16.48 -0.08 -25.04
C LYS A 3 -16.16 -1.07 -23.90
N VAL A 4 -17.07 -1.24 -22.95
CA VAL A 4 -17.07 -2.27 -21.88
C VAL A 4 -16.73 -3.69 -22.39
N SER A 5 -16.80 -3.93 -23.69
CA SER A 5 -16.48 -5.20 -24.36
C SER A 5 -14.99 -5.60 -24.33
N SER A 6 -14.07 -4.76 -23.87
CA SER A 6 -12.63 -5.07 -23.78
C SER A 6 -12.17 -5.57 -22.40
N VAL A 7 -13.01 -5.44 -21.38
CA VAL A 7 -12.69 -5.86 -20.00
C VAL A 7 -12.80 -7.37 -19.87
N ARG A 8 -11.73 -8.02 -19.40
CA ARG A 8 -11.60 -9.48 -19.35
C ARG A 8 -11.62 -10.04 -17.93
N SER A 9 -10.97 -9.33 -16.97
CA SER A 9 -10.83 -9.84 -15.62
C SER A 9 -12.17 -9.95 -14.89
N PRO A 10 -12.36 -10.98 -14.05
CA PRO A 10 -13.57 -11.12 -13.22
C PRO A 10 -13.75 -9.94 -12.26
N PHE A 11 -12.64 -9.44 -11.68
CA PHE A 11 -12.62 -8.29 -10.80
C PHE A 11 -13.18 -7.03 -11.48
N ALA A 12 -12.63 -6.66 -12.63
CA ALA A 12 -13.08 -5.46 -13.36
C ALA A 12 -14.54 -5.58 -13.84
N LYS A 13 -14.99 -6.79 -14.23
CA LYS A 13 -16.39 -7.05 -14.54
C LYS A 13 -17.32 -6.89 -13.35
N LYS A 14 -16.88 -7.35 -12.14
CA LYS A 14 -17.63 -7.19 -10.89
C LYS A 14 -17.79 -5.71 -10.55
N LEU A 15 -16.71 -4.94 -10.61
CA LEU A 15 -16.73 -3.50 -10.37
C LEU A 15 -17.65 -2.75 -11.37
N LEU A 16 -17.61 -3.10 -12.65
CA LEU A 16 -18.42 -2.45 -13.67
C LEU A 16 -19.94 -2.74 -13.56
N ARG A 17 -20.38 -3.74 -12.78
CA ARG A 17 -21.81 -3.92 -12.47
C ARG A 17 -22.37 -2.75 -11.66
N LEU A 18 -21.54 -2.10 -10.85
CA LEU A 18 -21.94 -0.87 -10.14
C LEU A 18 -21.99 0.35 -11.07
N ALA A 19 -21.33 0.29 -12.23
CA ALA A 19 -21.29 1.39 -13.21
C ALA A 19 -22.60 1.62 -13.96
N ASP A 20 -23.60 0.79 -13.78
CA ASP A 20 -24.95 1.04 -14.31
C ASP A 20 -25.60 2.28 -13.65
N HIS A 21 -25.15 2.63 -12.42
CA HIS A 21 -25.70 3.74 -11.63
C HIS A 21 -24.68 4.85 -11.35
N TYR A 22 -23.37 4.57 -11.49
CA TYR A 22 -22.30 5.49 -11.12
C TYR A 22 -21.21 5.55 -12.18
N GLU A 23 -20.51 6.67 -12.27
CA GLU A 23 -19.32 6.78 -13.12
C GLU A 23 -18.21 5.82 -12.65
N PRO A 24 -17.56 5.07 -13.56
CA PRO A 24 -16.53 4.08 -13.21
C PRO A 24 -15.40 4.64 -12.34
N TRP A 25 -14.94 5.86 -12.63
CA TRP A 25 -13.94 6.54 -11.82
C TRP A 25 -14.39 6.76 -10.37
N ARG A 26 -15.66 7.13 -10.18
CA ARG A 26 -16.20 7.34 -8.84
C ARG A 26 -16.25 6.05 -8.05
N ILE A 27 -16.71 4.96 -8.65
CA ILE A 27 -16.76 3.65 -7.99
C ILE A 27 -15.37 3.22 -7.60
N TRP A 28 -14.41 3.36 -8.51
CA TRP A 28 -13.01 3.04 -8.24
C TRP A 28 -12.45 3.88 -7.09
N SER A 29 -12.63 5.19 -7.13
CA SER A 29 -12.16 6.10 -6.08
C SER A 29 -12.76 5.79 -4.73
N ASP A 30 -14.09 5.56 -4.68
CA ASP A 30 -14.82 5.23 -3.45
C ASP A 30 -14.36 3.86 -2.92
N PHE A 31 -14.16 2.85 -3.79
CA PHE A 31 -13.63 1.54 -3.43
C PHE A 31 -12.24 1.63 -2.81
N ILE A 32 -11.29 2.25 -3.52
CA ILE A 32 -9.90 2.38 -3.06
C ILE A 32 -9.82 3.16 -1.75
N THR A 33 -10.59 4.26 -1.62
CA THR A 33 -10.61 5.07 -0.39
C THR A 33 -11.15 4.27 0.79
N MET A 34 -12.30 3.61 0.65
CA MET A 34 -12.87 2.79 1.72
C MET A 34 -11.97 1.63 2.11
N PHE A 35 -11.32 0.99 1.14
CA PHE A 35 -10.40 -0.11 1.41
C PHE A 35 -9.16 0.34 2.18
N ALA A 36 -8.53 1.44 1.76
CA ALA A 36 -7.39 2.02 2.47
C ALA A 36 -7.74 2.42 3.91
N ILE A 37 -8.90 3.06 4.11
CA ILE A 37 -9.40 3.43 5.44
C ILE A 37 -9.63 2.18 6.29
N ALA A 38 -10.27 1.15 5.74
CA ALA A 38 -10.52 -0.08 6.48
C ALA A 38 -9.23 -0.78 6.95
N ILE A 39 -8.14 -0.72 6.16
CA ILE A 39 -6.83 -1.22 6.59
C ILE A 39 -6.24 -0.34 7.68
N SER A 40 -6.22 0.98 7.48
CA SER A 40 -5.60 1.95 8.39
C SER A 40 -6.30 1.96 9.76
N ASN A 41 -7.64 1.97 9.78
CA ASN A 41 -8.42 2.04 11.01
C ASN A 41 -8.33 0.76 11.88
N GLN A 42 -7.77 -0.34 11.36
CA GLN A 42 -7.49 -1.54 12.18
C GLN A 42 -6.25 -1.38 13.05
N VAL A 43 -5.35 -0.47 12.71
CA VAL A 43 -4.06 -0.29 13.40
C VAL A 43 -3.89 1.07 14.03
N ASP A 44 -4.58 2.09 13.54
CA ASP A 44 -4.60 3.43 14.12
C ASP A 44 -5.38 3.43 15.45
N SER A 45 -5.04 4.37 16.35
CA SER A 45 -5.79 4.57 17.57
C SER A 45 -7.14 5.25 17.28
N GLU A 46 -8.24 4.69 17.81
CA GLU A 46 -9.57 5.30 17.72
C GLU A 46 -9.66 6.71 18.33
N GLU A 47 -8.69 7.07 19.18
CA GLU A 47 -8.58 8.40 19.80
C GLU A 47 -7.80 9.40 18.92
N SER A 48 -7.25 8.97 17.78
CA SER A 48 -6.48 9.85 16.89
C SER A 48 -7.39 10.65 15.95
N GLU A 49 -7.05 11.91 15.72
CA GLU A 49 -7.75 12.78 14.76
C GLU A 49 -7.76 12.16 13.33
N GLN A 50 -6.70 11.43 12.97
CA GLN A 50 -6.63 10.75 11.69
C GLN A 50 -7.65 9.62 11.56
N TRP A 51 -7.82 8.82 12.62
CA TRP A 51 -8.80 7.74 12.63
C TRP A 51 -10.22 8.31 12.51
N GLU A 52 -10.54 9.33 13.32
CA GLU A 52 -11.86 9.97 13.29
C GLU A 52 -12.18 10.56 11.91
N SER A 53 -11.24 11.32 11.34
CA SER A 53 -11.39 11.92 10.00
C SER A 53 -11.58 10.87 8.90
N ARG A 54 -10.82 9.75 8.96
CA ARG A 54 -10.93 8.64 8.02
C ARG A 54 -12.26 7.90 8.19
N GLU A 55 -12.69 7.64 9.42
CA GLU A 55 -13.97 7.00 9.69
C GLU A 55 -15.14 7.83 9.20
N GLU A 56 -15.15 9.14 9.44
CA GLU A 56 -16.16 10.04 8.88
C GLU A 56 -16.21 9.97 7.35
N MET A 57 -15.05 9.93 6.70
CA MET A 57 -14.96 9.78 5.24
C MET A 57 -15.53 8.43 4.80
N TYR A 58 -15.20 7.34 5.49
CA TYR A 58 -15.73 6.01 5.21
C TYR A 58 -17.26 5.99 5.30
N GLN A 59 -17.83 6.52 6.39
CA GLN A 59 -19.28 6.59 6.61
C GLN A 59 -19.97 7.44 5.54
N LYS A 60 -19.37 8.55 5.15
CA LYS A 60 -19.90 9.43 4.09
C LYS A 60 -19.89 8.74 2.73
N ILE A 61 -18.87 7.94 2.41
CA ILE A 61 -18.79 7.19 1.16
C ILE A 61 -19.77 6.03 1.18
N SER A 62 -19.72 5.18 2.19
CA SER A 62 -20.56 3.98 2.32
C SER A 62 -22.05 4.30 2.33
N GLY A 63 -22.44 5.42 2.95
CA GLY A 63 -23.84 5.89 2.98
C GLY A 63 -24.43 6.27 1.62
N ARG A 64 -23.64 6.28 0.55
CA ARG A 64 -24.13 6.49 -0.84
C ARG A 64 -24.62 5.20 -1.50
N TYR A 65 -24.26 4.06 -0.95
CA TYR A 65 -24.44 2.75 -1.54
C TYR A 65 -25.46 1.93 -0.75
N THR A 66 -26.20 1.10 -1.46
CA THR A 66 -27.10 0.11 -0.84
C THR A 66 -26.31 -1.00 -0.16
N ALA A 67 -26.98 -1.78 0.70
CA ALA A 67 -26.34 -2.94 1.35
C ALA A 67 -25.82 -3.98 0.33
N GLU A 68 -26.50 -4.16 -0.81
CA GLU A 68 -26.08 -5.08 -1.87
C GLU A 68 -24.83 -4.56 -2.60
N GLU A 69 -24.77 -3.26 -2.87
CA GLU A 69 -23.59 -2.62 -3.47
C GLU A 69 -22.39 -2.67 -2.50
N MET A 70 -22.62 -2.44 -1.20
CA MET A 70 -21.57 -2.59 -0.18
C MET A 70 -21.07 -4.04 -0.06
N ALA A 71 -21.95 -5.04 -0.20
CA ALA A 71 -21.52 -6.43 -0.28
C ALA A 71 -20.62 -6.69 -1.50
N THR A 72 -20.90 -6.02 -2.63
CA THR A 72 -20.03 -6.10 -3.82
C THR A 72 -18.65 -5.49 -3.56
N PHE A 73 -18.55 -4.38 -2.81
CA PHE A 73 -17.25 -3.82 -2.39
C PHE A 73 -16.49 -4.77 -1.45
N ALA A 74 -17.17 -5.43 -0.52
CA ALA A 74 -16.55 -6.44 0.33
C ALA A 74 -15.99 -7.63 -0.48
N ASP A 75 -16.74 -8.10 -1.49
CA ASP A 75 -16.27 -9.13 -2.42
C ASP A 75 -15.06 -8.68 -3.26
N LEU A 76 -15.02 -7.42 -3.70
CA LEU A 76 -13.87 -6.85 -4.41
C LEU A 76 -12.63 -6.77 -3.50
N THR A 77 -12.81 -6.39 -2.24
CA THR A 77 -11.75 -6.39 -1.23
C THR A 77 -11.18 -7.80 -1.03
N ALA A 78 -12.04 -8.81 -0.91
CA ALA A 78 -11.63 -10.20 -0.78
C ALA A 78 -10.88 -10.71 -2.04
N ASP A 79 -11.31 -10.30 -3.24
CA ASP A 79 -10.63 -10.64 -4.50
C ASP A 79 -9.18 -10.11 -4.51
N VAL A 80 -8.97 -8.84 -4.14
CA VAL A 80 -7.62 -8.22 -4.06
C VAL A 80 -6.77 -8.93 -3.02
N ALA A 81 -7.30 -9.11 -1.80
CA ALA A 81 -6.57 -9.76 -0.71
C ALA A 81 -6.17 -11.20 -1.09
N THR A 82 -7.09 -11.96 -1.70
CA THR A 82 -6.82 -13.33 -2.14
C THR A 82 -5.77 -13.36 -3.26
N ALA A 83 -5.86 -12.46 -4.24
CA ALA A 83 -4.92 -12.41 -5.34
C ALA A 83 -3.49 -12.13 -4.86
N LEU A 84 -3.31 -11.16 -3.95
CA LEU A 84 -2.00 -10.81 -3.40
C LEU A 84 -1.48 -11.85 -2.39
N ALA A 85 -2.36 -12.53 -1.66
CA ALA A 85 -1.97 -13.64 -0.79
C ALA A 85 -1.47 -14.86 -1.59
N VAL A 86 -2.08 -15.14 -2.75
CA VAL A 86 -1.68 -16.26 -3.63
C VAL A 86 -0.42 -15.91 -4.43
N ASN A 87 -0.35 -14.68 -4.92
CA ASN A 87 0.82 -14.19 -5.68
C ASN A 87 1.13 -12.74 -5.29
N PRO A 88 2.07 -12.50 -4.36
CA PRO A 88 2.49 -11.14 -4.02
C PRO A 88 3.36 -10.46 -5.09
N ASP A 89 3.85 -11.22 -6.08
CA ASP A 89 4.75 -10.75 -7.15
C ASP A 89 3.93 -10.24 -8.36
N GLN A 90 3.07 -9.22 -8.14
CA GLN A 90 2.22 -8.61 -9.17
C GLN A 90 1.75 -7.21 -8.77
N ASP A 91 1.38 -6.38 -9.75
CA ASP A 91 0.68 -5.10 -9.56
C ASP A 91 -0.82 -5.27 -9.87
N PHE A 92 -1.55 -5.88 -8.94
CA PHE A 92 -2.97 -6.22 -9.16
C PHE A 92 -3.85 -4.99 -9.38
N LEU A 93 -3.71 -3.96 -8.53
CA LEU A 93 -4.55 -2.77 -8.62
C LEU A 93 -4.14 -1.88 -9.80
N GLY A 94 -2.85 -1.77 -10.09
CA GLY A 94 -2.38 -1.03 -11.27
C GLY A 94 -2.87 -1.65 -12.57
N ASP A 95 -2.80 -2.96 -12.71
CA ASP A 95 -3.31 -3.68 -13.88
C ASP A 95 -4.83 -3.52 -14.03
N ALA A 96 -5.60 -3.63 -12.92
CA ALA A 96 -7.03 -3.42 -12.93
C ALA A 96 -7.41 -1.98 -13.32
N TYR A 97 -6.70 -0.99 -12.79
CA TYR A 97 -6.86 0.42 -13.12
C TYR A 97 -6.66 0.70 -14.60
N MET A 98 -5.59 0.14 -15.17
CA MET A 98 -5.27 0.27 -16.60
C MET A 98 -6.28 -0.48 -17.47
N GLU A 99 -6.74 -1.68 -17.06
CA GLU A 99 -7.75 -2.46 -17.76
C GLU A 99 -9.09 -1.72 -17.84
N LEU A 100 -9.50 -1.08 -16.74
CA LEU A 100 -10.72 -0.27 -16.67
C LEU A 100 -10.63 1.03 -17.49
N GLY A 101 -9.42 1.41 -17.94
CA GLY A 101 -9.18 2.64 -18.69
C GLY A 101 -9.40 3.90 -17.87
N LEU A 102 -9.14 3.83 -16.58
CA LEU A 102 -9.30 4.93 -15.62
C LEU A 102 -8.13 5.91 -15.66
N ASN A 103 -7.04 5.52 -16.34
CA ASN A 103 -5.88 6.38 -16.54
C ASN A 103 -6.30 7.67 -17.24
N ASN A 104 -5.97 8.79 -16.63
CA ASN A 104 -6.29 10.09 -17.17
C ASN A 104 -5.30 10.46 -18.29
N HIS A 105 -5.75 10.42 -19.54
CA HIS A 105 -4.93 10.82 -20.70
C HIS A 105 -4.46 12.29 -20.63
N TRP A 106 -5.12 13.14 -19.85
CA TRP A 106 -4.77 14.55 -19.69
C TRP A 106 -3.58 14.75 -18.72
N THR A 107 -3.41 13.85 -17.75
CA THR A 107 -2.29 13.90 -16.78
C THR A 107 -1.11 13.04 -17.21
N GLY A 108 -1.23 12.25 -18.28
CA GLY A 108 -0.16 11.40 -18.77
C GLY A 108 0.24 10.25 -17.82
N GLN A 109 -0.65 9.86 -16.92
CA GLN A 109 -0.42 8.75 -15.99
C GLN A 109 -0.45 7.42 -16.73
N PHE A 110 0.74 6.87 -16.94
CA PHE A 110 0.93 5.50 -17.44
C PHE A 110 1.81 4.75 -16.44
N PHE A 111 1.28 3.68 -15.87
CA PHE A 111 2.06 2.84 -14.99
C PHE A 111 3.12 2.06 -15.78
N THR A 112 4.29 1.94 -15.20
CA THR A 112 5.34 1.09 -15.76
C THR A 112 4.89 -0.36 -15.70
N PRO A 113 4.93 -1.11 -16.82
CA PRO A 113 4.56 -2.52 -16.81
C PRO A 113 5.35 -3.30 -15.76
N TYR A 114 4.67 -4.17 -15.00
CA TYR A 114 5.26 -4.85 -13.85
C TYR A 114 6.54 -5.66 -14.20
N ASN A 115 6.59 -6.30 -15.35
CA ASN A 115 7.79 -7.02 -15.84
C ASN A 115 9.01 -6.10 -16.05
N ILE A 116 8.79 -4.84 -16.38
CA ILE A 116 9.88 -3.85 -16.48
C ILE A 116 10.34 -3.44 -15.08
N CYS A 117 9.41 -3.21 -14.13
CA CYS A 117 9.74 -2.96 -12.73
C CYS A 117 10.59 -4.09 -12.15
N LYS A 118 10.23 -5.35 -12.43
CA LYS A 118 10.98 -6.53 -11.99
C LYS A 118 12.38 -6.58 -12.57
N LEU A 119 12.53 -6.34 -13.88
CA LEU A 119 13.85 -6.26 -14.51
C LEU A 119 14.72 -5.15 -13.88
N MET A 120 14.15 -3.99 -13.65
CA MET A 120 14.85 -2.88 -12.97
C MET A 120 15.31 -3.28 -11.57
N ALA A 121 14.44 -3.91 -10.79
CA ALA A 121 14.74 -4.38 -9.44
C ALA A 121 15.87 -5.43 -9.45
N GLU A 122 15.83 -6.42 -10.36
CA GLU A 122 16.87 -7.44 -10.52
C GLU A 122 18.23 -6.81 -10.88
N MET A 123 18.25 -5.74 -11.66
CA MET A 123 19.48 -5.05 -12.03
C MET A 123 20.06 -4.17 -10.93
N THR A 124 19.20 -3.56 -10.09
CA THR A 124 19.63 -2.55 -9.11
C THR A 124 19.86 -3.12 -7.72
N LEU A 125 19.23 -4.23 -7.36
CA LEU A 125 19.25 -4.79 -6.00
C LEU A 125 20.21 -5.98 -5.84
N THR A 126 21.22 -6.09 -6.68
CA THR A 126 22.18 -7.22 -6.68
C THR A 126 23.00 -7.36 -5.38
N GLY A 127 23.13 -6.31 -4.58
CA GLY A 127 23.84 -6.30 -3.28
C GLY A 127 22.94 -6.19 -2.06
N ALA A 128 21.62 -6.37 -2.22
CA ALA A 128 20.66 -6.13 -1.15
C ALA A 128 20.83 -7.04 0.07
N VAL A 129 21.16 -8.33 -0.15
CA VAL A 129 21.37 -9.28 0.96
C VAL A 129 22.62 -8.93 1.75
N GLU A 130 23.69 -8.59 1.08
CA GLU A 130 24.96 -8.16 1.68
C GLU A 130 24.77 -6.84 2.48
N GLU A 131 23.92 -5.94 1.99
CA GLU A 131 23.57 -4.72 2.73
C GLU A 131 22.75 -5.03 3.99
N ILE A 132 21.78 -5.93 3.92
CA ILE A 132 21.00 -6.41 5.07
C ILE A 132 21.93 -7.08 6.11
N GLU A 133 22.85 -7.93 5.69
CA GLU A 133 23.81 -8.56 6.59
C GLU A 133 24.71 -7.54 7.33
N HIS A 134 25.08 -6.46 6.65
CA HIS A 134 25.96 -5.45 7.22
C HIS A 134 25.22 -4.42 8.10
N LYS A 135 24.03 -3.96 7.66
CA LYS A 135 23.28 -2.86 8.31
C LYS A 135 22.08 -3.32 9.13
N GLY A 136 21.63 -4.57 8.93
CA GLY A 136 20.41 -5.10 9.52
C GLY A 136 19.16 -4.83 8.71
N TYR A 137 19.17 -3.87 7.78
CA TYR A 137 18.01 -3.51 6.94
C TYR A 137 18.43 -2.87 5.62
N ILE A 138 17.47 -2.81 4.70
CA ILE A 138 17.54 -2.03 3.46
C ILE A 138 16.26 -1.20 3.31
N SER A 139 16.39 0.02 2.77
CA SER A 139 15.25 0.87 2.45
C SER A 139 15.05 1.00 0.94
N LEU A 140 13.81 0.88 0.50
CA LEU A 140 13.39 1.15 -0.87
C LEU A 140 12.57 2.44 -0.89
N CYS A 141 12.95 3.40 -1.73
CA CYS A 141 12.27 4.67 -1.85
C CYS A 141 11.80 4.90 -3.30
N ASP A 142 10.51 5.23 -3.46
CA ASP A 142 9.95 5.65 -4.74
C ASP A 142 9.13 6.95 -4.55
N PRO A 143 9.66 8.11 -5.02
CA PRO A 143 9.01 9.41 -4.86
C PRO A 143 7.90 9.70 -5.88
N ALA A 144 7.59 8.76 -6.77
CA ALA A 144 6.50 8.81 -7.75
C ALA A 144 5.92 7.40 -7.96
N CYS A 145 5.52 6.79 -6.84
CA CYS A 145 5.33 5.34 -6.71
C CYS A 145 4.20 4.75 -7.57
N GLY A 146 3.29 5.59 -8.09
CA GLY A 146 2.13 5.05 -8.79
C GLY A 146 1.34 4.11 -7.87
N ALA A 147 0.88 2.98 -8.42
CA ALA A 147 0.24 1.92 -7.64
C ALA A 147 1.24 1.06 -6.82
N GLY A 148 2.54 1.36 -6.86
CA GLY A 148 3.57 0.67 -6.09
C GLY A 148 4.32 -0.44 -6.84
N ALA A 149 4.15 -0.56 -8.15
CA ALA A 149 4.72 -1.64 -8.96
C ALA A 149 6.25 -1.82 -8.78
N THR A 150 7.01 -0.72 -8.75
CA THR A 150 8.47 -0.71 -8.53
C THR A 150 8.86 -1.22 -7.15
N LEU A 151 8.15 -0.78 -6.11
CA LEU A 151 8.38 -1.20 -4.73
C LEU A 151 8.00 -2.68 -4.53
N ILE A 152 6.86 -3.11 -5.06
CA ILE A 152 6.42 -4.51 -5.02
C ILE A 152 7.46 -5.42 -5.70
N ALA A 153 7.93 -5.04 -6.88
CA ALA A 153 8.98 -5.79 -7.58
C ALA A 153 10.28 -5.84 -6.77
N GLY A 154 10.70 -4.70 -6.20
CA GLY A 154 11.90 -4.61 -5.36
C GLY A 154 11.84 -5.53 -4.14
N VAL A 155 10.73 -5.48 -3.40
CA VAL A 155 10.51 -6.35 -2.23
C VAL A 155 10.56 -7.82 -2.62
N ASN A 156 9.88 -8.22 -3.71
CA ASN A 156 9.84 -9.61 -4.15
C ASN A 156 11.22 -10.12 -4.64
N VAL A 157 12.02 -9.26 -5.28
CA VAL A 157 13.42 -9.60 -5.66
C VAL A 157 14.26 -9.83 -4.41
N ILE A 158 14.19 -8.94 -3.40
CA ILE A 158 14.94 -9.10 -2.16
C ILE A 158 14.47 -10.36 -1.41
N ALA A 159 13.16 -10.58 -1.30
CA ALA A 159 12.59 -11.77 -0.65
C ALA A 159 13.10 -13.07 -1.31
N GLY A 160 13.12 -13.12 -2.63
CA GLY A 160 13.65 -14.26 -3.39
C GLY A 160 15.15 -14.48 -3.19
N GLU A 161 15.95 -13.41 -3.12
CA GLU A 161 17.36 -13.47 -2.81
C GLU A 161 17.63 -13.96 -1.37
N LEU A 162 16.88 -13.46 -0.39
CA LEU A 162 16.99 -13.90 0.99
C LEU A 162 16.64 -15.39 1.14
N VAL A 163 15.53 -15.84 0.56
CA VAL A 163 15.18 -17.28 0.60
C VAL A 163 16.30 -18.16 0.03
N ARG A 164 17.02 -17.67 -0.99
CA ARG A 164 18.11 -18.42 -1.62
C ARG A 164 19.42 -18.38 -0.83
N LYS A 165 19.80 -17.22 -0.27
CA LYS A 165 21.10 -16.99 0.36
C LYS A 165 21.06 -17.10 1.88
N ARG A 166 19.97 -16.67 2.51
CA ARG A 166 19.77 -16.54 3.95
C ARG A 166 18.34 -16.93 4.36
N PRO A 167 17.98 -18.22 4.21
CA PRO A 167 16.60 -18.70 4.45
C PRO A 167 16.08 -18.51 5.88
N GLU A 168 16.96 -18.22 6.84
CA GLU A 168 16.63 -17.91 8.24
C GLU A 168 16.16 -16.45 8.44
N LEU A 169 16.38 -15.56 7.47
CA LEU A 169 15.98 -14.17 7.55
C LEU A 169 14.62 -13.97 6.86
N HIS A 170 13.69 -13.35 7.58
CA HIS A 170 12.39 -12.97 7.03
C HIS A 170 12.49 -11.55 6.47
N TRP A 171 12.23 -11.38 5.19
CA TRP A 171 12.40 -10.09 4.50
C TRP A 171 11.58 -8.95 5.15
N GLN A 172 10.42 -9.26 5.77
CA GLN A 172 9.58 -8.29 6.47
C GLN A 172 10.31 -7.58 7.62
N ASP A 173 11.27 -8.26 8.24
CA ASP A 173 12.06 -7.72 9.35
C ASP A 173 13.22 -6.83 8.88
N HIS A 174 13.52 -6.83 7.57
CA HIS A 174 14.73 -6.22 7.02
C HIS A 174 14.47 -5.21 5.89
N VAL A 175 13.25 -5.13 5.34
CA VAL A 175 12.93 -4.23 4.23
C VAL A 175 11.94 -3.17 4.66
N VAL A 176 12.31 -1.91 4.51
CA VAL A 176 11.44 -0.75 4.78
C VAL A 176 11.16 -0.02 3.48
N VAL A 177 9.90 0.33 3.24
CA VAL A 177 9.49 1.06 2.04
C VAL A 177 9.07 2.49 2.37
N ALA A 178 9.49 3.44 1.54
CA ALA A 178 9.09 4.83 1.60
C ALA A 178 8.53 5.22 0.22
N ALA A 179 7.24 5.49 0.15
CA ALA A 179 6.54 5.78 -1.09
C ALA A 179 5.92 7.18 -1.05
N GLN A 180 5.91 7.87 -2.19
CA GLN A 180 5.18 9.13 -2.34
C GLN A 180 4.53 9.19 -3.72
N ASP A 181 3.30 9.69 -3.78
CA ASP A 181 2.64 10.03 -5.05
C ASP A 181 1.77 11.27 -4.88
N ILE A 182 1.68 12.08 -5.92
CA ILE A 182 0.86 13.30 -5.92
C ILE A 182 -0.63 12.97 -6.06
N ASP A 183 -0.97 11.87 -6.71
CA ASP A 183 -2.36 11.44 -6.89
C ASP A 183 -2.82 10.64 -5.66
N TYR A 184 -3.86 11.17 -5.01
CA TYR A 184 -4.42 10.58 -3.80
C TYR A 184 -4.87 9.13 -3.99
N ILE A 185 -5.63 8.84 -5.05
CA ILE A 185 -6.18 7.50 -5.29
C ILE A 185 -5.07 6.51 -5.67
N VAL A 186 -4.13 6.96 -6.47
CA VAL A 186 -3.00 6.12 -6.92
C VAL A 186 -2.07 5.80 -5.75
N GLY A 187 -1.76 6.78 -4.89
CA GLY A 187 -1.00 6.54 -3.66
C GLY A 187 -1.72 5.59 -2.69
N LEU A 188 -3.05 5.67 -2.59
CA LEU A 188 -3.83 4.69 -1.82
C LEU A 188 -3.81 3.28 -2.41
N MET A 189 -3.75 3.14 -3.74
CA MET A 189 -3.53 1.82 -4.37
C MET A 189 -2.19 1.22 -3.94
N CYS A 190 -1.13 2.03 -3.93
CA CYS A 190 0.19 1.64 -3.41
C CYS A 190 0.10 1.20 -1.94
N TYR A 191 -0.54 2.02 -1.09
CA TYR A 191 -0.74 1.72 0.32
C TYR A 191 -1.44 0.37 0.54
N ILE A 192 -2.55 0.12 -0.16
CA ILE A 192 -3.31 -1.13 -0.06
C ILE A 192 -2.44 -2.33 -0.44
N GLN A 193 -1.78 -2.28 -1.59
CA GLN A 193 -0.98 -3.40 -2.08
C GLN A 193 0.20 -3.72 -1.15
N LEU A 194 0.97 -2.70 -0.74
CA LEU A 194 2.09 -2.87 0.19
C LEU A 194 1.63 -3.38 1.56
N SER A 195 0.47 -2.92 2.05
CA SER A 195 -0.14 -3.41 3.30
C SER A 195 -0.48 -4.89 3.23
N LEU A 196 -1.14 -5.33 2.15
CA LEU A 196 -1.57 -6.72 1.97
C LEU A 196 -0.39 -7.68 1.74
N ILE A 197 0.70 -7.20 1.16
CA ILE A 197 1.94 -7.97 0.99
C ILE A 197 2.70 -8.08 2.32
N GLY A 198 2.43 -7.20 3.29
CA GLY A 198 3.07 -7.21 4.60
C GLY A 198 4.37 -6.40 4.64
N CYS A 199 4.49 -5.34 3.82
CA CYS A 199 5.61 -4.42 3.87
C CYS A 199 5.56 -3.53 5.13
N ALA A 200 6.73 -3.20 5.67
CA ALA A 200 6.90 -2.15 6.67
C ALA A 200 7.27 -0.83 5.99
N GLY A 201 6.74 0.29 6.49
CA GLY A 201 7.03 1.64 5.97
C GLY A 201 5.81 2.52 5.86
N PHE A 202 5.78 3.40 4.87
CA PHE A 202 4.72 4.41 4.73
C PHE A 202 4.55 4.89 3.29
N VAL A 203 3.38 5.48 3.04
CA VAL A 203 3.05 6.18 1.79
C VAL A 203 2.64 7.61 2.12
N LYS A 204 3.35 8.62 1.60
CA LYS A 204 2.98 10.04 1.68
C LYS A 204 2.17 10.43 0.44
N ILE A 205 1.08 11.18 0.65
CA ILE A 205 0.32 11.75 -0.45
C ILE A 205 0.73 13.22 -0.60
N GLY A 206 1.28 13.56 -1.77
CA GLY A 206 1.73 14.92 -2.05
C GLY A 206 2.77 15.00 -3.15
N ASP A 207 3.07 16.22 -3.57
CA ASP A 207 4.08 16.52 -4.59
C ASP A 207 5.49 16.31 -4.03
N SER A 208 6.19 15.31 -4.51
CA SER A 208 7.53 14.94 -4.03
C SER A 208 8.62 15.97 -4.36
N ILE A 209 8.34 16.92 -5.24
CA ILE A 209 9.25 18.02 -5.56
C ILE A 209 8.98 19.23 -4.65
N ALA A 210 7.72 19.60 -4.48
CA ALA A 210 7.32 20.77 -3.68
C ALA A 210 7.26 20.46 -2.17
N ASP A 211 6.91 19.22 -1.81
CA ASP A 211 6.75 18.76 -0.43
C ASP A 211 7.33 17.32 -0.29
N PRO A 212 8.66 17.16 -0.45
CA PRO A 212 9.30 15.84 -0.28
C PRO A 212 9.12 15.31 1.15
N MET A 213 9.36 14.01 1.34
CA MET A 213 9.35 13.39 2.67
C MET A 213 10.49 13.94 3.54
N HIS A 214 10.16 14.42 4.75
CA HIS A 214 11.12 14.92 5.72
C HIS A 214 10.88 14.36 7.11
N PHE A 215 11.95 14.25 7.89
CA PHE A 215 11.84 13.97 9.30
C PHE A 215 11.13 15.13 10.02
N GLY A 216 10.06 14.81 10.75
CA GLY A 216 9.25 15.81 11.45
C GLY A 216 8.09 16.39 10.64
N ASP A 217 7.77 15.81 9.49
CA ASP A 217 6.57 16.15 8.71
C ASP A 217 5.28 15.95 9.52
N ASP A 218 4.22 16.63 9.08
CA ASP A 218 2.87 16.37 9.54
C ASP A 218 2.42 14.97 9.13
N MET A 219 2.26 14.10 10.12
CA MET A 219 1.86 12.70 9.92
C MET A 219 0.47 12.53 9.32
N ALA A 220 -0.38 13.57 9.30
CA ALA A 220 -1.69 13.53 8.66
C ALA A 220 -1.62 13.24 7.14
N LYS A 221 -0.49 13.56 6.51
CA LYS A 221 -0.22 13.26 5.09
C LYS A 221 0.25 11.84 4.82
N TYR A 222 0.53 11.07 5.88
CA TYR A 222 1.12 9.74 5.79
C TYR A 222 0.09 8.64 6.04
N TRP A 223 0.23 7.58 5.27
CA TRP A 223 -0.45 6.31 5.44
C TRP A 223 0.59 5.29 5.89
N ILE A 224 0.60 5.00 7.19
CA ILE A 224 1.56 4.09 7.79
C ILE A 224 1.12 2.65 7.53
N LEU A 225 2.02 1.82 7.01
CA LEU A 225 1.71 0.42 6.73
C LEU A 225 1.50 -0.37 8.05
N PRO A 226 0.55 -1.31 8.10
CA PRO A 226 0.21 -2.04 9.33
C PRO A 226 1.39 -2.73 10.02
N THR A 227 2.29 -3.32 9.25
CA THR A 227 3.50 -3.98 9.74
C THR A 227 4.43 -2.99 10.45
N HIS A 228 4.56 -1.77 9.93
CA HIS A 228 5.36 -0.72 10.55
C HIS A 228 4.76 -0.22 11.85
N HIS A 229 3.43 -0.10 11.94
CA HIS A 229 2.72 0.21 13.17
C HIS A 229 2.99 -0.82 14.28
N GLN A 230 2.97 -2.10 13.93
CA GLN A 230 3.26 -3.18 14.89
C GLN A 230 4.69 -3.09 15.42
N GLU A 231 5.66 -2.80 14.55
CA GLU A 231 7.06 -2.67 14.93
C GLU A 231 7.30 -1.45 15.84
N ILE A 232 6.69 -0.30 15.53
CA ILE A 232 6.75 0.89 16.40
C ILE A 232 6.16 0.58 17.78
N ARG A 233 4.99 -0.07 17.84
CA ARG A 233 4.39 -0.45 19.14
C ARG A 233 5.27 -1.39 19.93
N ARG A 234 5.81 -2.42 19.29
CA ARG A 234 6.73 -3.36 19.91
C ARG A 234 7.97 -2.66 20.49
N GLN A 235 8.56 -1.74 19.73
CA GLN A 235 9.72 -0.98 20.21
C GLN A 235 9.37 -0.10 21.41
N LEU A 236 8.24 0.60 21.39
CA LEU A 236 7.77 1.40 22.52
C LEU A 236 7.50 0.55 23.78
N GLU A 237 6.97 -0.66 23.63
CA GLU A 237 6.75 -1.58 24.74
C GLU A 237 8.07 -2.05 25.36
N LEU A 238 9.08 -2.35 24.53
CA LEU A 238 10.41 -2.71 24.97
C LEU A 238 11.11 -1.56 25.71
N ASP A 239 11.09 -0.36 25.15
CA ASP A 239 11.67 0.84 25.76
C ASP A 239 11.03 1.17 27.11
N ASN A 240 9.69 1.04 27.20
CA ASN A 240 8.96 1.22 28.47
C ASN A 240 9.30 0.15 29.50
N ALA A 241 9.48 -1.11 29.09
CA ALA A 241 9.86 -2.19 29.97
C ALA A 241 11.29 -2.00 30.52
N GLU A 242 12.23 -1.58 29.67
CA GLU A 242 13.60 -1.26 30.07
C GLU A 242 13.67 -0.08 31.05
N MET A 243 12.90 1.00 30.78
CA MET A 243 12.80 2.14 31.70
C MET A 243 12.23 1.73 33.07
N ALA A 244 11.20 0.89 33.11
CA ALA A 244 10.59 0.39 34.32
C ALA A 244 11.58 -0.50 35.13
N GLU A 245 12.38 -1.31 34.46
CA GLU A 245 13.42 -2.14 35.10
C GLU A 245 14.57 -1.29 35.66
N GLN A 246 15.01 -0.25 34.94
CA GLN A 246 16.02 0.68 35.42
C GLN A 246 15.55 1.45 36.68
N GLN A 247 14.28 1.89 36.71
CA GLN A 247 13.70 2.55 37.90
C GLN A 247 13.66 1.62 39.11
N ARG A 248 13.36 0.33 38.92
CA ARG A 248 13.38 -0.67 40.02
C ARG A 248 14.76 -0.99 40.56
N LYS A 249 15.82 -0.79 39.77
CA LYS A 249 17.23 -1.03 40.20
C LYS A 249 17.83 0.16 40.93
N VAL A 250 17.24 1.34 40.88
CA VAL A 250 17.72 2.60 41.46
C VAL A 250 16.97 2.99 42.76
N GLY A 251 15.83 2.38 43.04
CA GLY A 251 15.04 2.56 44.26
C GLY A 251 15.25 1.39 45.20
#